data_76c5bc2b8df5230ed588b3a6baa1456c
#
_entry.id   76c5bc2b8df5230ed588b3a6baa1456c
#
_cell.length_a   1.000
_cell.length_b   1.000
_cell.length_c   1.000
_cell.angle_alpha   90.00
_cell.angle_beta   90.00
_cell.angle_gamma   90.00
#
_symmetry.space_group_name_H-M   'P 1'
#
loop_
_entity.id
_entity.type
_entity.pdbx_description
1 polymer ?
#
loop_
_entity_poly.entity_id
_entity_poly.type
_entity_poly.pdbx_seq_one_letter_code
_entity_poly.pdbx_strand_id
1 'polypeptide(L)'
;MKKQELVEAVIIAKQKMNLTWEGVAEKIGMSXVWTTSVCLGMNSAPADKXEALCQVFDLPESAKXAFMQCPSKSWEHAIPQDPLIYRLYEMIGVYGPTIKELIHEKFGDGIMSAIDFSMDISKEENPKGD
;
A
#
# COMPACT_ATOMS: atom_id res chain seq x y z
N MET A 1 6.71 19.12 -6.55
CA MET A 1 7.12 18.25 -5.44
C MET A 1 7.37 16.85 -5.99
N LYS A 2 8.51 16.28 -5.66
CA LYS A 2 8.83 14.92 -6.07
C LYS A 2 8.11 13.91 -5.20
N LYS A 3 7.90 12.70 -5.75
CA LYS A 3 7.26 11.62 -4.99
C LYS A 3 7.95 11.39 -3.65
N GLN A 4 9.27 11.35 -3.65
CA GLN A 4 10.01 11.11 -2.42
C GLN A 4 9.78 12.21 -1.40
N GLU A 5 9.73 13.45 -1.85
CA GLU A 5 9.43 14.57 -0.98
C GLU A 5 8.01 14.46 -0.42
N LEU A 6 7.07 14.02 -1.26
CA LEU A 6 5.71 13.82 -0.82
C LEU A 6 5.62 12.78 0.29
N VAL A 7 6.29 11.65 0.11
CA VAL A 7 6.25 10.59 1.12
C VAL A 7 6.77 11.10 2.45
N GLU A 8 7.88 11.84 2.42
CA GLU A 8 8.44 12.39 3.66
C GLU A 8 7.46 13.37 4.31
N ALA A 9 6.81 14.22 3.50
CA ALA A 9 5.86 15.17 4.04
C ALA A 9 4.65 14.48 4.66
N VAL A 10 4.19 13.40 4.04
CA VAL A 10 3.06 12.64 4.58
C VAL A 10 3.44 12.00 5.92
N ILE A 11 4.61 11.38 5.99
CA ILE A 11 5.03 10.73 7.24
C ILE A 11 5.13 11.75 8.37
N ILE A 12 5.70 12.91 8.08
CA ILE A 12 5.82 13.96 9.09
C ILE A 12 4.44 14.43 9.54
N ALA A 13 3.55 14.69 8.59
CA ALA A 13 2.21 15.15 8.91
C ALA A 13 1.44 14.11 9.72
N LYS A 14 1.58 12.85 9.34
CA LYS A 14 0.89 11.76 10.04
C LYS A 14 1.30 11.70 11.50
N GLN A 15 2.61 11.80 11.76
CA GLN A 15 3.11 11.79 13.13
C GLN A 15 2.67 13.03 13.91
N LYS A 16 2.79 14.17 13.28
CA LYS A 16 2.46 15.43 13.91
C LYS A 16 0.99 15.52 14.29
N MET A 17 0.12 15.00 13.42
CA MET A 17 -1.32 15.04 13.63
C MET A 17 -1.85 13.79 14.31
N ASN A 18 -0.97 12.88 14.63
CA ASN A 18 -1.32 11.64 15.34
C ASN A 18 -2.40 10.84 14.59
N LEU A 19 -2.22 10.68 13.30
CA LEU A 19 -3.17 9.97 12.46
C LEU A 19 -2.75 8.51 12.31
N THR A 20 -3.75 7.65 12.02
CA THR A 20 -3.49 6.27 11.64
C THR A 20 -3.82 6.09 10.16
N TRP A 21 -3.20 5.10 9.54
CA TRP A 21 -3.52 4.83 8.13
C TRP A 21 -4.99 4.47 7.95
N GLU A 22 -5.55 3.71 8.89
CA GLU A 22 -6.96 3.37 8.80
C GLU A 22 -7.85 4.60 8.90
N GLY A 23 -7.48 5.53 9.78
CA GLY A 23 -8.23 6.77 9.91
C GLY A 23 -8.17 7.61 8.64
N VAL A 24 -6.98 7.69 8.03
CA VAL A 24 -6.84 8.42 6.78
C VAL A 24 -7.68 7.77 5.68
N ALA A 25 -7.61 6.46 5.58
CA ALA A 25 -8.37 5.74 4.56
C ALA A 25 -9.86 5.96 4.72
N GLU A 26 -10.32 5.94 5.95
CA GLU A 26 -11.74 6.16 6.23
C GLU A 26 -12.17 7.55 5.79
N LYS A 27 -11.34 8.55 6.03
CA LYS A 27 -11.68 9.92 5.67
C LYS A 27 -11.80 10.12 4.17
N ILE A 28 -11.02 9.39 3.38
CA ILE A 28 -11.09 9.54 1.93
C ILE A 28 -11.94 8.47 1.26
N GLY A 29 -12.47 7.52 2.03
CA GLY A 29 -13.38 6.52 1.50
C GLY A 29 -12.74 5.45 0.65
N MET A 30 -11.50 5.03 1.00
CA MET A 30 -10.78 4.00 0.26
C MET A 30 -10.19 3.00 1.24
N SER A 31 -9.74 1.87 0.73
CA SER A 31 -9.19 0.86 1.60
C SER A 31 -7.85 1.29 2.20
N UNK A 32 -7.40 0.77 3.16
CA UNK A 32 -6.35 0.99 3.79
C UNK A 32 -5.26 0.81 3.06
N VAL A 33 -5.27 -0.47 2.47
CA VAL A 33 -4.12 -0.87 1.67
C VAL A 33 -3.88 0.09 0.51
N TRP A 34 -4.94 0.42 -0.23
CA TRP A 34 -4.79 1.35 -1.35
C TRP A 34 -4.30 2.71 -0.87
N THR A 35 -4.92 3.24 0.17
CA THR A 35 -4.58 4.56 0.69
C THR A 35 -3.12 4.60 1.16
N THR A 36 -2.71 3.59 1.90
CA THR A 36 -1.33 3.54 2.38
C THR A 36 -0.35 3.44 1.22
N SER A 37 -0.66 2.64 0.20
CA SER A 37 0.23 2.51 -0.94
C SER A 37 0.39 3.83 -1.67
N VAL A 38 -0.68 4.60 -1.80
CA VAL A 38 -0.59 5.94 -2.40
C VAL A 38 0.29 6.84 -1.55
N CYS A 39 0.08 6.83 -0.24
CA CYS A 39 0.82 7.70 0.66
C CYS A 39 2.30 7.35 0.73
N LEU A 40 2.64 6.10 0.48
CA LEU A 40 4.04 5.68 0.46
C LEU A 40 4.67 5.81 -0.93
N GLY A 41 3.97 6.42 -1.87
CA GLY A 41 4.54 6.71 -3.18
C GLY A 41 4.52 5.55 -4.15
N MET A 42 3.82 4.48 -3.83
CA MET A 42 3.81 3.27 -4.66
C MET A 42 2.64 3.21 -5.61
N ASN A 43 1.76 4.19 -5.56
CA ASN A 43 0.56 4.23 -6.38
C ASN A 43 0.24 5.67 -6.72
N SER A 44 -0.56 5.87 -7.75
CA SER A 44 -1.06 7.21 -8.07
C SER A 44 -2.53 7.29 -7.67
N ALA A 45 -3.00 8.51 -7.45
CA ALA A 45 -4.37 8.73 -7.03
C ALA A 45 -5.06 9.69 -8.00
N PRO A 46 -6.36 9.50 -8.24
CA PRO A 46 -7.09 10.46 -9.08
C PRO A 46 -7.25 11.81 -8.37
N ALA A 47 -7.60 12.82 -9.15
CA ALA A 47 -7.60 14.19 -8.65
C ALA A 47 -8.45 14.38 -7.40
N ASP A 48 -9.62 13.77 -7.34
CA ASP A 48 -10.48 13.95 -6.18
C ASP A 48 -9.89 13.36 -4.90
N LYS A 49 -9.21 12.25 -5.02
CA LYS A 49 -8.55 11.66 -3.86
C LYS A 49 -7.29 12.42 -3.46
N UNK A 50 -6.57 12.88 -4.27
CA UNK A 50 -5.60 13.58 -4.03
C UNK A 50 -5.91 14.66 -3.36
N GLU A 51 -6.99 15.42 -3.73
CA GLU A 51 -7.47 16.60 -3.04
C GLU A 51 -7.82 16.26 -1.59
N ALA A 52 -8.52 15.16 -1.41
CA ALA A 52 -8.91 14.75 -0.08
C ALA A 52 -7.70 14.46 0.80
N LEU A 53 -6.67 13.82 0.25
CA LEU A 53 -5.46 13.53 1.01
C LEU A 53 -4.73 14.80 1.40
N CYS A 54 -4.68 15.79 0.52
CA CYS A 54 -4.04 17.05 0.87
C CYS A 54 -4.78 17.72 2.03
N GLN A 55 -6.10 17.61 2.06
CA GLN A 55 -6.86 18.18 3.16
C GLN A 55 -6.60 17.42 4.46
N VAL A 56 -6.55 16.09 4.40
CA VAL A 56 -6.31 15.28 5.60
C VAL A 56 -4.96 15.62 6.23
N PHE A 57 -3.91 15.74 5.41
CA PHE A 57 -2.57 15.99 5.91
C PHE A 57 -2.19 17.46 5.95
N ASP A 58 -3.07 18.33 5.53
CA ASP A 58 -2.81 19.77 5.46
C ASP A 58 -1.57 20.07 4.64
N LEU A 59 -1.57 19.57 3.40
CA LEU A 59 -0.44 19.72 2.50
C LEU A 59 -0.76 20.74 1.40
N PRO A 60 0.29 21.36 0.82
CA PRO A 60 0.07 22.37 -0.21
C PRO A 60 -0.36 21.77 -1.54
N GLU A 61 -0.76 22.64 -2.45
CA GLU A 61 -1.23 22.26 -3.77
C GLU A 61 -0.19 21.44 -4.54
N SER A 62 1.09 21.71 -4.31
CA SER A 62 2.14 20.95 -4.99
C SER A 62 2.11 19.47 -4.62
N ALA A 63 1.57 19.14 -3.46
CA ALA A 63 1.46 17.74 -3.07
C ALA A 63 0.44 16.99 -3.92
N LYS A 64 -0.59 17.69 -4.37
CA LYS A 64 -1.61 17.06 -5.17
C LYS A 64 -1.06 16.44 -6.45
N UNK A 65 -0.26 17.04 -6.89
CA UNK A 65 0.31 16.64 -8.00
C UNK A 65 1.08 15.50 -7.86
N ALA A 66 1.85 15.64 -6.88
CA ALA A 66 2.75 14.52 -6.58
C ALA A 66 1.99 13.25 -6.30
N PHE A 67 0.87 13.36 -5.60
CA PHE A 67 0.01 12.19 -5.39
C PHE A 67 -0.46 11.57 -6.71
N MET A 68 -0.67 12.38 -7.71
CA MET A 68 -1.21 11.92 -8.98
C MET A 68 -0.16 11.34 -9.91
N GLN A 69 1.11 11.60 -9.66
CA GLN A 69 2.18 11.08 -10.51
C GLN A 69 2.25 9.57 -10.44
N CYS A 70 2.59 8.96 -11.56
CA CYS A 70 2.86 7.53 -11.57
C CYS A 70 4.17 7.28 -10.83
N PRO A 71 4.20 6.27 -9.99
CA PRO A 71 5.44 5.97 -9.27
C PRO A 71 6.51 5.40 -10.18
N SER A 72 7.74 5.73 -9.87
CA SER A 72 8.89 5.13 -10.53
C SER A 72 9.31 3.94 -9.67
N LYS A 73 8.86 2.77 -10.05
CA LYS A 73 9.08 1.57 -9.24
C LYS A 73 10.49 1.06 -9.49
N SER A 74 11.23 0.89 -8.42
CA SER A 74 12.54 0.25 -8.51
C SER A 74 12.56 -0.95 -7.57
N TRP A 75 12.98 -2.08 -8.11
CA TRP A 75 12.98 -3.31 -7.38
C TRP A 75 14.34 -3.56 -6.80
N GLU A 76 14.37 -3.95 -5.54
CA GLU A 76 15.60 -4.41 -4.94
C GLU A 76 16.00 -5.72 -5.58
N HIS A 77 17.27 -5.83 -5.93
CA HIS A 77 17.77 -7.06 -6.54
C HIS A 77 18.05 -8.13 -5.51
N ALA A 78 18.39 -7.72 -4.31
CA ALA A 78 18.72 -8.64 -3.26
C ALA A 78 17.47 -9.04 -2.48
N ILE A 79 17.65 -10.02 -1.63
CA ILE A 79 16.61 -10.42 -0.70
C ILE A 79 16.29 -9.22 0.19
N PRO A 80 15.00 -8.91 0.42
CA PRO A 80 14.65 -7.76 1.26
C PRO A 80 15.27 -7.86 2.64
N GLN A 81 15.73 -6.73 3.15
CA GLN A 81 16.38 -6.69 4.45
C GLN A 81 15.41 -6.45 5.59
N ASP A 82 14.24 -5.88 5.29
CA ASP A 82 13.23 -5.67 6.32
C ASP A 82 12.70 -7.03 6.77
N PRO A 83 12.73 -7.33 8.07
CA PRO A 83 12.35 -8.67 8.53
C PRO A 83 10.89 -9.03 8.21
N LEU A 84 9.98 -8.08 8.28
CA LEU A 84 8.58 -8.39 7.99
C LEU A 84 8.39 -8.67 6.51
N ILE A 85 8.97 -7.84 5.65
CA ILE A 85 8.86 -8.07 4.21
C ILE A 85 9.51 -9.38 3.83
N TYR A 86 10.63 -9.73 4.49
CA TYR A 86 11.28 -11.00 4.23
C TYR A 86 10.36 -12.17 4.58
N ARG A 87 9.59 -12.04 5.65
CA ARG A 87 8.63 -13.09 6.01
C ARG A 87 7.57 -13.30 4.94
N LEU A 88 7.13 -12.22 4.29
CA LEU A 88 6.18 -12.34 3.19
C LEU A 88 6.80 -13.07 2.01
N TYR A 89 8.05 -12.78 1.70
CA TYR A 89 8.76 -13.51 0.65
C TYR A 89 8.90 -14.98 1.02
N GLU A 90 9.21 -15.26 2.28
CA GLU A 90 9.33 -16.63 2.75
C GLU A 90 8.03 -17.39 2.57
N MET A 91 6.91 -16.75 2.89
CA MET A 91 5.61 -17.38 2.73
C MET A 91 5.38 -17.79 1.27
N ILE A 92 5.68 -16.89 0.34
CA ILE A 92 5.53 -17.19 -1.07
C ILE A 92 6.51 -18.29 -1.49
N GLY A 93 7.73 -18.25 -0.96
CA GLY A 93 8.69 -19.28 -1.30
C GLY A 93 8.26 -20.67 -0.87
N VAL A 94 7.63 -20.75 0.29
CA VAL A 94 7.17 -22.05 0.80
C VAL A 94 5.87 -22.48 0.14
N TYR A 95 4.92 -21.58 0.01
CA TYR A 95 3.57 -21.94 -0.40
C TYR A 95 3.20 -21.50 -1.82
N GLY A 96 4.11 -20.81 -2.51
CA GLY A 96 3.79 -20.31 -3.84
C GLY A 96 3.29 -21.38 -4.81
N PRO A 97 4.03 -22.49 -4.97
CA PRO A 97 3.55 -23.54 -5.87
C PRO A 97 2.23 -24.15 -5.42
N THR A 98 2.04 -24.30 -4.13
CA THR A 98 0.76 -24.82 -3.63
C THR A 98 -0.39 -23.88 -3.95
N ILE A 99 -0.18 -22.59 -3.71
CA ILE A 99 -1.22 -21.59 -3.98
C ILE A 99 -1.54 -21.59 -5.47
N LYS A 100 -0.51 -21.65 -6.32
CA LYS A 100 -0.71 -21.69 -7.74
C LYS A 100 -1.54 -22.90 -8.17
N GLU A 101 -1.20 -24.06 -7.64
CA GLU A 101 -1.93 -25.29 -8.00
C GLU A 101 -3.40 -25.20 -7.63
N LEU A 102 -3.67 -24.67 -6.45
CA LEU A 102 -5.06 -24.58 -5.99
C LEU A 102 -5.84 -23.55 -6.78
N ILE A 103 -5.22 -22.44 -7.13
CA ILE A 103 -5.87 -21.42 -7.95
C ILE A 103 -6.19 -22.00 -9.32
N HIS A 104 -5.24 -22.72 -9.94
CA HIS A 104 -5.47 -23.28 -11.26
C HIS A 104 -6.54 -24.37 -11.23
N GLU A 105 -6.62 -25.11 -10.14
CA GLU A 105 -7.66 -26.11 -10.02
C GLU A 105 -9.05 -25.49 -10.00
N LYS A 106 -9.16 -24.33 -9.34
CA LYS A 106 -10.46 -23.68 -9.20
C LYS A 106 -10.84 -22.85 -10.42
N PHE A 107 -9.87 -22.21 -11.05
CA PHE A 107 -10.15 -21.23 -12.09
C PHE A 107 -9.56 -21.57 -13.47
N GLY A 108 -8.76 -22.60 -13.55
CA GLY A 108 -8.09 -22.92 -14.79
C GLY A 108 -6.75 -22.23 -14.91
N ASP A 109 -6.05 -22.51 -15.98
CA ASP A 109 -4.71 -22.01 -16.21
C ASP A 109 -4.75 -20.53 -16.54
N GLY A 110 -4.20 -19.72 -15.64
CA GLY A 110 -4.18 -18.29 -15.86
C GLY A 110 -3.41 -17.58 -14.78
N ILE A 111 -3.42 -16.26 -14.89
CA ILE A 111 -2.79 -15.42 -13.89
C ILE A 111 -3.80 -14.37 -13.43
N MET A 112 -3.69 -13.99 -12.18
CA MET A 112 -4.62 -13.00 -11.67
C MET A 112 -4.15 -11.61 -12.06
N SER A 113 -5.14 -10.72 -12.18
CA SER A 113 -4.87 -9.34 -12.59
C SER A 113 -4.33 -8.53 -11.41
N ALA A 114 -3.28 -7.78 -11.65
CA ALA A 114 -2.80 -6.83 -10.67
C ALA A 114 -3.56 -5.51 -10.76
N ILE A 115 -4.29 -5.30 -11.86
CA ILE A 115 -5.04 -4.07 -12.03
C ILE A 115 -6.35 -4.12 -11.26
N ASP A 116 -7.01 -5.28 -11.26
CA ASP A 116 -8.28 -5.44 -10.56
C ASP A 116 -8.09 -6.05 -9.17
N PHE A 117 -6.93 -5.84 -8.61
CA PHE A 117 -6.56 -6.43 -7.33
C PHE A 117 -7.06 -5.57 -6.18
N SER A 118 -7.58 -6.23 -5.16
CA SER A 118 -7.91 -5.56 -3.90
C SER A 118 -7.39 -6.39 -2.74
N MET A 119 -7.08 -5.71 -1.66
CA MET A 119 -6.51 -6.37 -0.49
C MET A 119 -6.96 -5.65 0.76
N ASP A 120 -7.29 -6.41 1.79
CA ASP A 120 -7.64 -5.88 3.09
C ASP A 120 -6.78 -6.53 4.15
N ILE A 121 -6.40 -5.75 5.14
CA ILE A 121 -5.61 -6.24 6.25
C ILE A 121 -6.38 -5.98 7.53
N SER A 122 -6.61 -7.02 8.27
CA SER A 122 -7.33 -6.92 9.54
C SER A 122 -6.52 -7.59 10.64
N LYS A 123 -6.88 -7.29 11.87
CA LYS A 123 -6.18 -7.82 13.02
C LYS A 123 -7.04 -8.89 13.67
N GLU A 124 -6.41 -9.99 14.02
CA GLU A 124 -7.07 -11.09 14.69
C GLU A 124 -6.16 -11.55 15.83
N GLU A 125 -6.71 -11.57 17.04
CA GLU A 125 -5.93 -11.98 18.21
C GLU A 125 -5.66 -13.47 18.17
N ASN A 126 -4.43 -13.83 18.47
CA ASN A 126 -4.08 -15.24 18.58
C ASN A 126 -4.33 -15.68 20.00
N PRO A 127 -5.16 -16.72 20.21
CA PRO A 127 -5.43 -17.19 21.59
C PRO A 127 -4.16 -17.61 22.32
N LYS A 128 -3.11 -17.95 21.59
CA LYS A 128 -1.83 -18.36 22.20
C LYS A 128 -0.91 -17.18 22.47
N GLY A 129 -1.34 -15.96 22.24
CA GLY A 129 -0.60 -14.79 22.62
C GLY A 129 0.39 -14.24 21.64
N ASP A 130 0.37 -14.68 20.40
CA ASP A 130 1.30 -14.17 19.39
C ASP A 130 0.74 -12.93 18.70
#